data_18f7f45f04d88d13fc6674dbb0092da6
#
_entry.id   18f7f45f04d88d13fc6674dbb0092da6
#
_cell.length_a   1.000
_cell.length_b   1.000
_cell.length_c   1.000
_cell.angle_alpha   90.00
_cell.angle_beta   90.00
_cell.angle_gamma   90.00
#
_symmetry.space_group_name_H-M   'P 1'
#
loop_
_entity.id
_entity.type
_entity.pdbx_description
1 polymer ?
#
loop_
_entity_poly.entity_id
_entity_poly.type
_entity_poly.pdbx_seq_one_letter_code
_entity_poly.pdbx_strand_id
1 'polypeptide(L)'
;MARYIGPKTKIARKFGQAIYGDDKNFEKRKNQPPGQHGPNKRRGAKKSEYATQLAEKQKAKYTYGILERQFANLFDKAHRSKGVTGEVLLQLCESRLDNVVYRLGFAKTRAAARPVSYTHL
;
A
#
# COMPACT_ATOMS: atom_id res chain seq x y z
N MET A 1 3.97 -16.63 -7.43
CA MET A 1 3.24 -15.93 -6.36
C MET A 1 2.69 -14.61 -6.88
N ALA A 2 1.40 -14.38 -6.72
CA ALA A 2 0.76 -13.16 -7.21
C ALA A 2 1.12 -11.96 -6.32
N ARG A 3 1.77 -10.94 -6.90
CA ARG A 3 2.21 -9.73 -6.22
C ARG A 3 2.34 -8.59 -7.23
N TYR A 4 2.38 -7.35 -6.72
CA TYR A 4 2.69 -6.21 -7.57
C TYR A 4 4.19 -6.20 -7.89
N ILE A 5 4.51 -6.26 -9.17
CA ILE A 5 5.90 -6.27 -9.68
C ILE A 5 6.26 -5.02 -10.48
N GLY A 6 5.35 -4.06 -10.57
CA GLY A 6 5.56 -2.82 -11.30
C GLY A 6 6.42 -1.80 -10.54
N PRO A 7 6.59 -0.59 -11.10
CA PRO A 7 7.42 0.48 -10.51
C PRO A 7 6.85 0.96 -9.18
N LYS A 8 7.63 0.88 -8.11
CA LYS A 8 7.23 1.27 -6.75
C LYS A 8 7.22 2.79 -6.56
N THR A 9 8.22 3.48 -7.09
CA THR A 9 8.32 4.93 -6.97
C THR A 9 7.14 5.63 -7.65
N LYS A 10 6.67 5.08 -8.77
CA LYS A 10 5.50 5.59 -9.48
C LYS A 10 4.25 5.56 -8.58
N ILE A 11 4.04 4.47 -7.86
CA ILE A 11 2.91 4.32 -6.93
C ILE A 11 3.05 5.30 -5.75
N ALA A 12 4.24 5.43 -5.17
CA ALA A 12 4.50 6.38 -4.08
C ALA A 12 4.24 7.83 -4.53
N ARG A 13 4.66 8.19 -5.73
CA ARG A 13 4.40 9.53 -6.30
C ARG A 13 2.92 9.80 -6.53
N LYS A 14 2.16 8.79 -6.92
CA LYS A 14 0.71 8.89 -7.10
C LYS A 14 0.02 9.30 -5.79
N PHE A 15 0.47 8.76 -4.67
CA PHE A 15 -0.09 9.07 -3.35
C PHE A 15 0.60 10.24 -2.66
N GLY A 16 1.73 10.71 -3.18
CA GLY A 16 2.50 11.79 -2.58
C GLY A 16 3.16 11.43 -1.24
N GLN A 17 3.29 10.16 -0.93
CA GLN A 17 3.89 9.65 0.30
C GLN A 17 4.80 8.47 0.01
N ALA A 18 5.89 8.35 0.77
CA ALA A 18 6.85 7.26 0.65
C ALA A 18 6.34 5.99 1.34
N ILE A 19 5.30 5.37 0.77
CA ILE A 19 4.63 4.20 1.38
C ILE A 19 5.50 2.94 1.40
N TYR A 20 6.54 2.89 0.59
CA TYR A 20 7.46 1.74 0.52
C TYR A 20 8.76 1.96 1.31
N GLY A 21 8.84 3.04 2.09
CA GLY A 21 10.03 3.40 2.85
C GLY A 21 10.88 4.44 2.14
N ASP A 22 12.11 4.63 2.60
CA ASP A 22 13.02 5.64 2.06
C ASP A 22 13.40 5.32 0.60
N ASP A 23 13.21 6.29 -0.26
CA ASP A 23 13.51 6.18 -1.69
C ASP A 23 14.05 7.52 -2.21
N LYS A 24 15.31 7.53 -2.64
CA LYS A 24 15.95 8.73 -3.19
C LYS A 24 15.26 9.23 -4.44
N ASN A 25 14.75 8.32 -5.26
CA ASN A 25 14.03 8.69 -6.48
C ASN A 25 12.68 9.35 -6.16
N PHE A 26 12.01 8.88 -5.12
CA PHE A 26 10.80 9.51 -4.64
C PHE A 26 11.07 10.94 -4.15
N GLU A 27 12.12 11.13 -3.34
CA GLU A 27 12.48 12.45 -2.81
C GLU A 27 12.76 13.47 -3.90
N LYS A 28 13.39 13.05 -4.99
CA LYS A 28 13.67 13.92 -6.13
C LYS A 28 12.40 14.39 -6.86
N ARG A 29 11.34 13.59 -6.86
CA ARG A 29 10.15 13.81 -7.68
C ARG A 29 8.84 13.78 -6.89
N LYS A 30 8.89 13.90 -5.57
CA LYS A 30 7.71 13.76 -4.71
C LYS A 30 6.56 14.72 -5.05
N ASN A 31 6.87 15.89 -5.61
CA ASN A 31 5.88 16.89 -5.97
C ASN A 31 5.34 16.72 -7.39
N GLN A 32 5.79 15.71 -8.11
CA GLN A 32 5.37 15.46 -9.49
C GLN A 32 4.57 14.16 -9.56
N PRO A 33 3.25 14.22 -9.82
CA PRO A 33 2.46 13.00 -10.06
C PRO A 33 3.00 12.22 -11.24
N PRO A 34 2.82 10.89 -11.27
CA PRO A 34 3.28 10.09 -12.40
C PRO A 34 2.47 10.35 -13.66
N GLY A 35 3.05 10.00 -14.80
CA GLY A 35 2.41 10.10 -16.10
C GLY A 35 2.90 11.29 -16.91
N GLN A 36 2.56 11.27 -18.19
CA GLN A 36 2.98 12.28 -19.17
C GLN A 36 2.48 13.68 -18.81
N HIS A 37 1.30 13.79 -18.24
CA HIS A 37 0.67 15.06 -17.88
C HIS A 37 0.85 15.41 -16.38
N GLY A 38 1.60 14.61 -15.64
CA GLY A 38 1.80 14.84 -14.21
C GLY A 38 2.36 16.21 -13.87
N PRO A 39 3.48 16.64 -14.50
CA PRO A 39 4.08 17.94 -14.21
C PRO A 39 3.18 19.13 -14.58
N ASN A 40 2.31 18.95 -15.57
CA ASN A 40 1.43 20.01 -16.09
C ASN A 40 0.01 19.94 -15.52
N LYS A 41 -0.23 19.03 -14.59
CA LYS A 41 -1.56 18.87 -13.98
C LYS A 41 -1.93 20.14 -13.22
N ARG A 42 -3.10 20.72 -13.54
CA ARG A 42 -3.58 21.92 -12.87
C ARG A 42 -3.72 21.68 -11.38
N ARG A 43 -3.13 22.57 -10.57
CA ARG A 43 -3.35 22.58 -9.12
C ARG A 43 -4.82 22.92 -8.88
N GLY A 44 -5.47 22.20 -7.96
CA GLY A 44 -6.83 22.51 -7.54
C GLY A 44 -7.94 21.79 -8.29
N ALA A 45 -7.63 20.80 -9.12
CA ALA A 45 -8.66 19.89 -9.59
C ALA A 45 -9.32 19.22 -8.38
N LYS A 46 -10.59 19.55 -8.13
CA LYS A 46 -11.35 18.95 -7.02
C LYS A 46 -11.46 17.44 -7.25
N LYS A 47 -10.95 16.67 -6.29
CA LYS A 47 -11.19 15.23 -6.26
C LYS A 47 -12.59 15.00 -5.70
N SER A 48 -13.35 14.11 -6.34
CA SER A 48 -14.62 13.66 -5.78
C SER A 48 -14.37 12.92 -4.47
N GLU A 49 -15.38 12.84 -3.62
CA GLU A 49 -15.31 12.06 -2.38
C GLU A 49 -14.98 10.60 -2.68
N TYR A 50 -15.58 10.03 -3.72
CA TYR A 50 -15.26 8.67 -4.17
C TYR A 50 -13.78 8.51 -4.52
N ALA A 51 -13.20 9.47 -5.24
CA ALA A 51 -11.79 9.42 -5.61
C ALA A 51 -10.87 9.48 -4.38
N THR A 52 -11.23 10.28 -3.38
CA THR A 52 -10.48 10.37 -2.12
C THR A 52 -10.54 9.06 -1.35
N GLN A 53 -11.71 8.47 -1.21
CA GLN A 53 -11.90 7.19 -0.53
C GLN A 53 -11.17 6.06 -1.25
N LEU A 54 -11.24 6.02 -2.58
CA LEU A 54 -10.53 5.05 -3.40
C LEU A 54 -9.00 5.18 -3.22
N ALA A 55 -8.49 6.40 -3.20
CA ALA A 55 -7.07 6.66 -3.01
C ALA A 55 -6.57 6.13 -1.65
N GLU A 56 -7.32 6.34 -0.58
CA GLU A 56 -6.96 5.83 0.76
C GLU A 56 -6.97 4.30 0.81
N LYS A 57 -7.98 3.69 0.23
CA LYS A 57 -8.04 2.23 0.09
C LYS A 57 -6.83 1.68 -0.66
N GLN A 58 -6.52 2.27 -1.82
CA GLN A 58 -5.39 1.83 -2.64
C GLN A 58 -4.06 2.03 -1.94
N LYS A 59 -3.91 3.13 -1.20
CA LYS A 59 -2.71 3.40 -0.39
C LYS A 59 -2.47 2.27 0.62
N ALA A 60 -3.50 1.89 1.39
CA ALA A 60 -3.39 0.80 2.35
C ALA A 60 -3.03 -0.51 1.67
N LYS A 61 -3.70 -0.83 0.58
CA LYS A 61 -3.45 -2.06 -0.18
C LYS A 61 -2.01 -2.14 -0.70
N TYR A 62 -1.51 -1.08 -1.30
CA TYR A 62 -0.14 -1.06 -1.81
C TYR A 62 0.91 -1.05 -0.70
N THR A 63 0.64 -0.38 0.41
CA THR A 63 1.56 -0.36 1.56
C THR A 63 1.83 -1.77 2.08
N TYR A 64 0.78 -2.60 2.21
CA TYR A 64 0.92 -3.98 2.69
C TYR A 64 1.23 -4.98 1.57
N GLY A 65 1.19 -4.56 0.31
CA GLY A 65 1.43 -5.45 -0.82
C GLY A 65 0.36 -6.51 -1.03
N ILE A 66 -0.88 -6.20 -0.68
CA ILE A 66 -2.02 -7.11 -0.78
C ILE A 66 -2.74 -6.88 -2.12
N LEU A 67 -3.12 -7.96 -2.79
CA LEU A 67 -3.92 -7.87 -4.01
C LEU A 67 -5.40 -7.63 -3.69
N GLU A 68 -6.13 -7.11 -4.65
CA GLU A 68 -7.52 -6.65 -4.48
C GLU A 68 -8.44 -7.72 -3.90
N ARG A 69 -8.38 -8.94 -4.42
CA ARG A 69 -9.23 -10.04 -3.95
C ARG A 69 -8.97 -10.38 -2.49
N GLN A 70 -7.71 -10.49 -2.12
CA GLN A 70 -7.32 -10.76 -0.73
C GLN A 70 -7.73 -9.61 0.19
N PHE A 71 -7.57 -8.37 -0.28
CA PHE A 71 -7.97 -7.19 0.49
C PHE A 71 -9.49 -7.17 0.70
N ALA A 72 -10.27 -7.48 -0.32
CA ALA A 72 -11.72 -7.58 -0.22
C ALA A 72 -12.16 -8.66 0.79
N ASN A 73 -11.48 -9.81 0.78
CA ASN A 73 -11.75 -10.89 1.74
C ASN A 73 -11.43 -10.45 3.18
N LEU A 74 -10.35 -9.72 3.38
CA LEU A 74 -9.99 -9.16 4.69
C LEU A 74 -11.03 -8.12 5.15
N PHE A 75 -11.50 -7.30 4.24
CA PHE A 75 -12.57 -6.32 4.54
C PHE A 75 -13.86 -7.02 4.98
N ASP A 76 -14.29 -8.06 4.26
CA ASP A 76 -15.49 -8.82 4.63
C ASP A 76 -15.35 -9.44 6.02
N LYS A 77 -14.19 -10.00 6.31
CA LYS A 77 -13.88 -10.58 7.61
C LYS A 77 -13.91 -9.50 8.71
N ALA A 78 -13.34 -8.33 8.45
CA ALA A 78 -13.36 -7.21 9.39
C ALA A 78 -14.78 -6.70 9.63
N HIS A 79 -15.59 -6.61 8.57
CA HIS A 79 -16.97 -6.15 8.66
C HIS A 79 -17.85 -7.07 9.52
N ARG A 80 -17.60 -8.37 9.49
CA ARG A 80 -18.32 -9.36 10.32
C ARG A 80 -17.83 -9.40 11.75
N SER A 81 -16.67 -8.86 12.05
CA SER A 81 -16.09 -8.85 13.39
C SER A 81 -16.73 -7.77 14.24
N LYS A 82 -16.67 -7.96 15.57
CA LYS A 82 -17.05 -6.93 16.52
C LYS A 82 -16.00 -5.82 16.53
N GLY A 83 -16.46 -4.58 16.64
CA GLY A 83 -15.59 -3.42 16.72
C GLY A 83 -15.66 -2.53 15.47
N VAL A 84 -14.79 -1.53 15.43
CA VAL A 84 -14.70 -0.59 14.30
C VAL A 84 -14.06 -1.29 13.11
N THR A 85 -14.77 -1.37 11.99
CA THR A 85 -14.33 -2.10 10.78
C THR A 85 -12.95 -1.68 10.30
N GLY A 86 -12.66 -0.37 10.27
CA GLY A 86 -11.37 0.14 9.82
C GLY A 86 -10.21 -0.29 10.72
N GLU A 87 -10.39 -0.26 12.02
CA GLU A 87 -9.38 -0.72 12.99
C GLU A 87 -9.14 -2.22 12.88
N VAL A 88 -10.21 -3.01 12.79
CA VAL A 88 -10.10 -4.46 12.63
C VAL A 88 -9.41 -4.81 11.31
N LEU A 89 -9.73 -4.10 10.23
CA LEU A 89 -9.07 -4.30 8.93
C LEU A 89 -7.57 -4.05 9.03
N LEU A 90 -7.14 -2.97 9.67
CA LEU A 90 -5.71 -2.68 9.86
C LEU A 90 -5.04 -3.74 10.74
N GLN A 91 -5.71 -4.22 11.79
CA GLN A 91 -5.20 -5.30 12.61
C GLN A 91 -5.00 -6.59 11.80
N LEU A 92 -5.96 -6.93 10.93
CA LEU A 92 -5.83 -8.09 10.05
C LEU A 92 -4.67 -7.94 9.05
N CYS A 93 -4.46 -6.75 8.50
CA CYS A 93 -3.32 -6.47 7.63
C CYS A 93 -2.00 -6.60 8.40
N GLU A 94 -1.92 -6.05 9.60
CA GLU A 94 -0.71 -6.13 10.44
C GLU A 94 -0.43 -7.55 10.93
N SER A 95 -1.42 -8.41 11.07
CA SER A 95 -1.24 -9.79 11.51
C SER A 95 -0.81 -10.75 10.41
N ARG A 96 -0.69 -10.31 9.16
CA ARG A 96 -0.17 -11.16 8.08
C ARG A 96 1.28 -11.55 8.37
N LEU A 97 1.63 -12.79 8.01
CA LEU A 97 2.97 -13.33 8.28
C LEU A 97 4.07 -12.51 7.62
N ASP A 98 3.89 -12.09 6.37
CA ASP A 98 4.87 -11.26 5.66
C ASP A 98 5.10 -9.92 6.37
N ASN A 99 4.04 -9.28 6.86
CA ASN A 99 4.16 -8.05 7.62
C ASN A 99 4.87 -8.27 8.97
N VAL A 100 4.55 -9.35 9.66
CA VAL A 100 5.19 -9.70 10.94
C VAL A 100 6.69 -9.92 10.73
N VAL A 101 7.08 -10.64 9.70
CA VAL A 101 8.49 -10.87 9.35
C VAL A 101 9.21 -9.54 9.07
N TYR A 102 8.56 -8.64 8.34
CA TYR A 102 9.10 -7.31 8.08
C TYR A 102 9.27 -6.49 9.36
N ARG A 103 8.25 -6.47 10.23
CA ARG A 103 8.29 -5.71 11.50
C ARG A 103 9.34 -6.23 12.46
N LEU A 104 9.60 -7.54 12.45
CA LEU A 104 10.66 -8.14 13.27
C LEU A 104 12.08 -7.87 12.75
N GLY A 105 12.21 -7.29 11.58
CA GLY A 105 13.50 -6.93 11.00
C GLY A 105 14.20 -8.05 10.22
N PHE A 106 13.53 -9.17 9.94
CA PHE A 106 14.10 -10.26 9.14
C PHE A 106 14.20 -9.92 7.65
N ALA A 107 13.50 -8.88 7.20
CA ALA A 107 13.56 -8.40 5.83
C ALA A 107 13.51 -6.87 5.81
N LYS A 108 14.16 -6.27 4.82
CA LYS A 108 14.24 -4.81 4.70
C LYS A 108 12.94 -4.19 4.21
N THR A 109 12.12 -4.95 3.47
CA THR A 109 10.86 -4.48 2.92
C THR A 109 9.79 -5.55 3.07
N ARG A 110 8.51 -5.16 2.99
CA ARG A 110 7.41 -6.12 3.01
C ARG A 110 7.47 -7.06 1.79
N ALA A 111 7.87 -6.55 0.63
CA ALA A 111 8.03 -7.37 -0.57
C ALA A 111 9.13 -8.42 -0.40
N ALA A 112 10.24 -8.07 0.25
CA ALA A 112 11.31 -9.02 0.56
C ALA A 112 10.92 -10.00 1.65
N ALA A 113 10.04 -9.61 2.58
CA ALA A 113 9.55 -10.45 3.66
C ALA A 113 8.73 -11.63 3.14
N ARG A 114 8.05 -11.47 2.02
CA ARG A 114 7.17 -12.51 1.46
C ARG A 114 7.90 -13.82 1.13
N PRO A 115 8.98 -13.83 0.30
CA PRO A 115 9.75 -15.06 0.07
C PRO A 115 10.43 -15.57 1.35
N VAL A 116 10.90 -14.71 2.24
CA VAL A 116 11.47 -15.12 3.53
C VAL A 116 10.45 -15.91 4.35
N SER A 117 9.19 -15.46 4.38
CA SER A 117 8.11 -16.16 5.06
C SER A 117 7.88 -17.57 4.52
N TYR A 118 8.02 -17.76 3.21
CA TYR A 118 7.83 -19.06 2.57
C TYR A 118 9.01 -20.00 2.77
N THR A 119 10.23 -19.48 2.78
CA THR A 119 11.44 -20.32 2.77
C THR A 119 11.96 -20.62 4.17
N HIS A 120 11.70 -19.76 5.14
CA HIS A 120 12.28 -19.87 6.49
C HIS A 120 11.25 -20.09 7.60
N LEU A 121 9.99 -19.95 7.30
CA LEU A 121 8.90 -20.13 8.25
C LEU A 121 7.82 -21.05 7.71
#